data_61676d257d744495f06f165658391cc1
#
_entry.id   61676d257d744495f06f165658391cc1
#
_cell.length_a   1.000
_cell.length_b   1.000
_cell.length_c   1.000
_cell.angle_alpha   90.00
_cell.angle_beta   90.00
_cell.angle_gamma   90.00
#
_symmetry.space_group_name_H-M   'P 1'
#
loop_
_entity.id
_entity.type
_entity.pdbx_description
1 polymer ?
#
loop_
_entity_poly.entity_id
_entity_poly.type
_entity_poly.pdbx_seq_one_letter_code
_entity_poly.pdbx_strand_id
1 'polypeptide(L)'
;METENTSGNNSDEPPLIIESEQSMFERFKRFILGAPRNIRDPQIFHRISLIAFLAWVGLGADGLSSSAYGPEEAYRALGEHTYLAIGLLLATAITIFIISYTYSRIIEHFPYGGGGYVVASKLLGPKYGVVSGSALLVDYVFTISVSIASAADQIFSFLPPQVAHFKLFIVILGIVVLSLLNLRGAKESVTALMPVFLLFIVTHCILILGGIAFHMFEAPRVVHDIKHGFNNGLGMFGVAGMLALFIRAYTRGAGTYTGIEAVSNGIQIMREPKVETARKTMVYMAISLAVTAGGILICYLLYNIVPESEIGRAHV
;
A
#
# COMPACT_ATOMS: atom_id res chain seq x y z
N MET A 1 71.53 -51.60 10.14
CA MET A 1 70.66 -52.76 10.22
C MET A 1 69.36 -52.25 10.78
N GLU A 2 68.32 -52.54 10.16
CA GLU A 2 66.89 -52.19 10.39
C GLU A 2 66.35 -51.01 9.60
N THR A 3 65.63 -51.44 8.65
CA THR A 3 64.87 -50.66 7.71
C THR A 3 63.48 -50.31 8.32
N GLU A 4 63.21 -49.04 8.49
CA GLU A 4 61.89 -48.59 8.90
C GLU A 4 61.06 -48.27 7.61
N ASN A 5 60.00 -48.98 7.55
CA ASN A 5 59.01 -48.91 6.48
C ASN A 5 57.92 -47.97 6.94
N THR A 6 57.87 -46.72 6.47
CA THR A 6 56.80 -45.78 6.69
C THR A 6 55.85 -45.75 5.49
N SER A 7 54.80 -46.53 5.61
CA SER A 7 53.63 -46.47 4.76
C SER A 7 52.81 -45.20 5.09
N GLY A 8 52.99 -44.17 4.33
CA GLY A 8 52.13 -42.99 4.35
C GLY A 8 50.84 -43.25 3.58
N ASN A 9 49.76 -43.43 4.27
CA ASN A 9 48.43 -43.48 3.68
C ASN A 9 47.80 -42.07 3.76
N ASN A 10 47.98 -41.27 2.72
CA ASN A 10 47.30 -40.02 2.54
C ASN A 10 45.95 -40.31 1.85
N SER A 11 44.93 -40.43 2.66
CA SER A 11 43.54 -40.42 2.21
C SER A 11 42.89 -39.07 2.52
N ASP A 12 43.35 -38.02 1.85
CA ASP A 12 42.62 -36.75 1.74
C ASP A 12 41.63 -36.80 0.56
N GLU A 13 40.74 -37.75 0.59
CA GLU A 13 39.50 -37.62 -0.24
C GLU A 13 38.53 -36.74 0.56
N PRO A 14 38.03 -35.63 -0.07
CA PRO A 14 36.98 -34.85 0.55
C PRO A 14 35.75 -35.75 0.73
N PRO A 15 35.04 -35.66 1.86
CA PRO A 15 33.87 -36.49 2.09
C PRO A 15 32.87 -36.30 0.94
N LEU A 16 32.56 -37.40 0.28
CA LEU A 16 31.46 -37.47 -0.72
C LEU A 16 30.21 -36.98 0.00
N ILE A 17 29.77 -35.76 -0.34
CA ILE A 17 28.48 -35.25 0.05
C ILE A 17 27.47 -36.10 -0.69
N ILE A 18 26.98 -37.14 -0.05
CA ILE A 18 25.82 -37.89 -0.51
C ILE A 18 24.69 -36.87 -0.52
N GLU A 19 24.32 -36.40 -1.71
CA GLU A 19 23.07 -35.67 -1.92
C GLU A 19 21.94 -36.63 -1.52
N SER A 20 21.54 -36.55 -0.24
CA SER A 20 20.35 -37.27 0.22
C SER A 20 19.20 -36.87 -0.70
N GLU A 21 18.55 -37.84 -1.30
CA GLU A 21 17.30 -37.64 -2.08
C GLU A 21 16.36 -36.77 -1.26
N GLN A 22 16.30 -35.48 -1.63
CA GLN A 22 15.43 -34.57 -0.92
C GLN A 22 14.00 -35.02 -1.16
N SER A 23 13.33 -35.44 -0.08
CA SER A 23 11.94 -35.81 -0.08
C SER A 23 11.13 -34.78 -0.88
N MET A 24 10.11 -35.21 -1.62
CA MET A 24 9.19 -34.32 -2.35
C MET A 24 8.64 -33.22 -1.43
N PHE A 25 8.47 -33.54 -0.14
CA PHE A 25 8.07 -32.58 0.90
C PHE A 25 9.13 -31.51 1.14
N GLU A 26 10.42 -31.83 1.18
CA GLU A 26 11.49 -30.84 1.34
C GLU A 26 11.65 -29.95 0.09
N ARG A 27 11.45 -30.50 -1.11
CA ARG A 27 11.39 -29.70 -2.35
C ARG A 27 10.21 -28.74 -2.35
N PHE A 28 9.04 -29.21 -1.92
CA PHE A 28 7.83 -28.40 -1.80
C PHE A 28 7.99 -27.30 -0.74
N LYS A 29 8.55 -27.65 0.43
CA LYS A 29 8.87 -26.71 1.49
C LYS A 29 9.87 -25.63 1.02
N ARG A 30 10.93 -26.00 0.30
CA ARG A 30 11.88 -25.05 -0.29
C ARG A 30 11.25 -24.18 -1.38
N PHE A 31 10.33 -24.74 -2.16
CA PHE A 31 9.59 -23.98 -3.16
C PHE A 31 8.73 -22.89 -2.50
N ILE A 32 8.04 -23.22 -1.41
CA ILE A 32 7.17 -22.29 -0.68
C ILE A 32 7.98 -21.30 0.17
N LEU A 33 8.87 -21.78 1.03
CA LEU A 33 9.56 -20.97 2.05
C LEU A 33 10.92 -20.42 1.57
N GLY A 34 11.40 -20.83 0.39
CA GLY A 34 12.72 -20.50 -0.10
C GLY A 34 13.84 -21.36 0.55
N ALA A 35 15.08 -21.16 0.09
CA ALA A 35 16.23 -21.84 0.67
C ALA A 35 16.55 -21.30 2.06
N PRO A 36 16.97 -22.17 3.02
CA PRO A 36 17.42 -21.73 4.34
C PRO A 36 18.61 -20.77 4.21
N ARG A 37 18.58 -19.69 4.97
CA ARG A 37 19.62 -18.66 4.95
C ARG A 37 20.55 -18.83 6.12
N ASN A 38 21.85 -18.64 5.89
CA ASN A 38 22.84 -18.67 6.95
C ASN A 38 22.80 -17.36 7.75
N ILE A 39 22.24 -17.40 8.94
CA ILE A 39 22.10 -16.24 9.84
C ILE A 39 23.48 -15.68 10.27
N ARG A 40 24.55 -16.47 10.18
CA ARG A 40 25.91 -16.06 10.53
C ARG A 40 26.65 -15.32 9.40
N ASP A 41 26.04 -15.21 8.19
CA ASP A 41 26.62 -14.44 7.09
C ASP A 41 26.52 -12.93 7.42
N PRO A 42 27.64 -12.22 7.58
CA PRO A 42 27.64 -10.79 7.87
C PRO A 42 26.91 -9.92 6.83
N GLN A 43 26.81 -10.42 5.59
CA GLN A 43 26.14 -9.71 4.50
C GLN A 43 24.66 -10.04 4.36
N ILE A 44 24.13 -10.98 5.17
CA ILE A 44 22.74 -11.42 5.03
C ILE A 44 21.77 -10.25 5.15
N PHE A 45 22.02 -9.36 6.12
CA PHE A 45 21.16 -8.19 6.36
C PHE A 45 21.14 -7.26 5.16
N HIS A 46 22.28 -7.03 4.52
CA HIS A 46 22.36 -6.22 3.32
C HIS A 46 21.63 -6.84 2.12
N ARG A 47 21.63 -8.17 2.03
CA ARG A 47 20.97 -8.91 0.94
C ARG A 47 19.45 -8.94 1.07
N ILE A 48 18.90 -8.98 2.31
CA ILE A 48 17.45 -9.06 2.57
C ILE A 48 16.80 -7.72 2.79
N SER A 49 17.57 -6.66 3.10
CA SER A 49 17.05 -5.32 3.40
C SER A 49 16.61 -4.58 2.14
N LEU A 50 15.62 -3.70 2.30
CA LEU A 50 15.03 -2.91 1.24
C LEU A 50 15.70 -1.53 1.14
N ILE A 51 16.12 -1.13 -0.05
CA ILE A 51 16.44 0.26 -0.35
C ILE A 51 15.15 1.10 -0.40
N ALA A 52 15.26 2.43 -0.30
CA ALA A 52 14.10 3.31 -0.23
C ALA A 52 13.09 3.10 -1.38
N PHE A 53 13.57 2.86 -2.60
CA PHE A 53 12.69 2.57 -3.74
C PHE A 53 11.92 1.24 -3.56
N LEU A 54 12.59 0.15 -3.18
CA LEU A 54 11.93 -1.14 -2.95
C LEU A 54 11.03 -1.10 -1.70
N ALA A 55 11.40 -0.33 -0.69
CA ALA A 55 10.54 -0.10 0.46
C ALA A 55 9.27 0.67 0.08
N TRP A 56 9.38 1.67 -0.81
CA TRP A 56 8.22 2.36 -1.36
C TRP A 56 7.34 1.43 -2.21
N VAL A 57 7.92 0.57 -3.05
CA VAL A 57 7.17 -0.45 -3.80
C VAL A 57 6.42 -1.40 -2.86
N GLY A 58 7.09 -1.91 -1.81
CA GLY A 58 6.53 -2.94 -0.94
C GLY A 58 5.56 -2.40 0.11
N LEU A 59 5.93 -1.29 0.76
CA LEU A 59 5.13 -0.70 1.84
C LEU A 59 4.17 0.37 1.33
N GLY A 60 4.46 0.97 0.17
CA GLY A 60 3.63 1.99 -0.45
C GLY A 60 2.51 1.45 -1.34
N ALA A 61 2.55 0.16 -1.71
CA ALA A 61 1.52 -0.43 -2.56
C ALA A 61 0.13 -0.35 -1.94
N ASP A 62 0.03 -0.55 -0.63
CA ASP A 62 -1.21 -0.41 0.14
C ASP A 62 -1.78 1.00 0.04
N GLY A 63 -1.01 2.02 0.44
CA GLY A 63 -1.43 3.40 0.35
C GLY A 63 -1.77 3.84 -1.07
N LEU A 64 -0.98 3.42 -2.08
CA LEU A 64 -1.25 3.77 -3.48
C LEU A 64 -2.50 3.13 -4.03
N SER A 65 -2.79 1.87 -3.70
CA SER A 65 -4.07 1.26 -4.07
C SER A 65 -5.24 2.01 -3.43
N SER A 66 -5.10 2.37 -2.16
CA SER A 66 -6.10 3.15 -1.41
C SER A 66 -6.30 4.55 -1.98
N SER A 67 -5.23 5.18 -2.49
CA SER A 67 -5.31 6.49 -3.15
C SER A 67 -6.05 6.47 -4.50
N ALA A 68 -6.28 5.30 -5.07
CA ALA A 68 -7.08 5.17 -6.29
C ALA A 68 -8.59 5.10 -6.00
N TYR A 69 -9.01 4.37 -4.96
CA TYR A 69 -10.45 4.23 -4.64
C TYR A 69 -10.95 5.21 -3.57
N GLY A 70 -10.09 5.66 -2.65
CA GLY A 70 -10.48 6.60 -1.59
C GLY A 70 -11.06 7.92 -2.11
N PRO A 71 -10.46 8.57 -3.13
CA PRO A 71 -11.04 9.74 -3.79
C PRO A 71 -12.41 9.48 -4.42
N GLU A 72 -12.64 8.27 -4.97
CA GLU A 72 -13.94 7.87 -5.52
C GLU A 72 -15.01 7.86 -4.42
N GLU A 73 -14.73 7.24 -3.28
CA GLU A 73 -15.66 7.19 -2.15
C GLU A 73 -15.97 8.59 -1.59
N ALA A 74 -14.95 9.45 -1.50
CA ALA A 74 -15.12 10.85 -1.12
C ALA A 74 -16.01 11.61 -2.12
N TYR A 75 -15.72 11.45 -3.41
CA TYR A 75 -16.44 12.13 -4.49
C TYR A 75 -17.90 11.66 -4.58
N ARG A 76 -18.16 10.37 -4.46
CA ARG A 76 -19.51 9.79 -4.36
C ARG A 76 -20.30 10.35 -3.19
N ALA A 77 -19.66 10.51 -2.02
CA ALA A 77 -20.31 11.05 -0.84
C ALA A 77 -20.73 12.53 -0.98
N LEU A 78 -20.15 13.27 -1.93
CA LEU A 78 -20.59 14.62 -2.29
C LEU A 78 -21.93 14.62 -3.04
N GLY A 79 -22.25 13.56 -3.79
CA GLY A 79 -23.43 13.52 -4.65
C GLY A 79 -23.42 14.68 -5.66
N GLU A 80 -24.46 15.49 -5.66
CA GLU A 80 -24.59 16.66 -6.54
C GLU A 80 -23.67 17.85 -6.15
N HIS A 81 -23.02 17.77 -4.94
CA HIS A 81 -22.21 18.86 -4.41
C HIS A 81 -20.73 18.77 -4.80
N THR A 82 -20.46 18.37 -6.05
CA THR A 82 -19.10 18.16 -6.60
C THR A 82 -18.21 19.40 -6.55
N TYR A 83 -18.79 20.58 -6.43
CA TYR A 83 -18.06 21.84 -6.22
C TYR A 83 -17.23 21.87 -4.93
N LEU A 84 -17.50 20.98 -3.95
CA LEU A 84 -16.67 20.81 -2.76
C LEU A 84 -15.43 19.93 -3.00
N ALA A 85 -15.30 19.26 -4.14
CA ALA A 85 -14.21 18.33 -4.42
C ALA A 85 -12.83 19.00 -4.42
N ILE A 86 -12.73 20.27 -4.80
CA ILE A 86 -11.47 21.03 -4.69
C ILE A 86 -11.03 21.18 -3.22
N GLY A 87 -11.99 21.43 -2.33
CA GLY A 87 -11.74 21.45 -0.89
C GLY A 87 -11.26 20.09 -0.37
N LEU A 88 -11.89 18.99 -0.87
CA LEU A 88 -11.46 17.62 -0.53
C LEU A 88 -10.04 17.34 -1.00
N LEU A 89 -9.69 17.72 -2.23
CA LEU A 89 -8.34 17.57 -2.76
C LEU A 89 -7.31 18.24 -1.86
N LEU A 90 -7.54 19.50 -1.51
CA LEU A 90 -6.64 20.25 -0.64
C LEU A 90 -6.54 19.65 0.76
N ALA A 91 -7.67 19.30 1.38
CA ALA A 91 -7.70 18.69 2.69
C ALA A 91 -6.99 17.33 2.70
N THR A 92 -7.24 16.50 1.68
CA THR A 92 -6.57 15.20 1.50
C THR A 92 -5.06 15.36 1.36
N ALA A 93 -4.59 16.24 0.49
CA ALA A 93 -3.17 16.50 0.30
C ALA A 93 -2.50 17.00 1.60
N ILE A 94 -3.11 17.98 2.26
CA ILE A 94 -2.61 18.50 3.55
C ILE A 94 -2.53 17.38 4.58
N THR A 95 -3.56 16.55 4.69
CA THR A 95 -3.58 15.43 5.64
C THR A 95 -2.48 14.41 5.35
N ILE A 96 -2.28 14.03 4.09
CA ILE A 96 -1.18 13.13 3.69
C ILE A 96 0.17 13.69 4.12
N PHE A 97 0.44 14.97 3.87
CA PHE A 97 1.72 15.59 4.24
C PHE A 97 1.88 15.72 5.76
N ILE A 98 0.83 16.06 6.51
CA ILE A 98 0.87 16.14 7.97
C ILE A 98 1.16 14.76 8.57
N ILE A 99 0.43 13.72 8.14
CA ILE A 99 0.63 12.36 8.63
C ILE A 99 2.04 11.87 8.29
N SER A 100 2.48 12.05 7.04
CA SER A 100 3.82 11.63 6.60
C SER A 100 4.94 12.37 7.34
N TYR A 101 4.79 13.66 7.60
CA TYR A 101 5.71 14.43 8.43
C TYR A 101 5.75 13.90 9.87
N THR A 102 4.59 13.63 10.46
CA THR A 102 4.49 13.11 11.83
C THR A 102 5.16 11.74 11.95
N TYR A 103 4.91 10.82 11.01
CA TYR A 103 5.59 9.52 11.00
C TYR A 103 7.09 9.63 10.74
N SER A 104 7.53 10.59 9.93
CA SER A 104 8.97 10.88 9.76
C SER A 104 9.63 11.27 11.09
N ARG A 105 8.93 12.07 11.91
CA ARG A 105 9.41 12.43 13.27
C ARG A 105 9.37 11.22 14.22
N ILE A 106 8.37 10.37 14.13
CA ILE A 106 8.32 9.12 14.90
C ILE A 106 9.49 8.22 14.55
N ILE A 107 9.82 8.05 13.28
CA ILE A 107 10.95 7.26 12.79
C ILE A 107 12.28 7.75 13.38
N GLU A 108 12.47 9.07 13.48
CA GLU A 108 13.67 9.65 14.08
C GLU A 108 13.83 9.34 15.57
N HIS A 109 12.73 9.35 16.32
CA HIS A 109 12.76 9.13 17.78
C HIS A 109 12.61 7.64 18.16
N PHE A 110 12.00 6.84 17.30
CA PHE A 110 11.75 5.41 17.51
C PHE A 110 12.26 4.57 16.32
N PRO A 111 13.60 4.50 16.12
CA PRO A 111 14.19 3.86 14.94
C PRO A 111 14.09 2.33 14.95
N TYR A 112 13.46 1.76 15.96
CA TYR A 112 13.28 0.30 16.09
C TYR A 112 11.97 -0.22 15.50
N GLY A 113 11.15 0.66 14.90
CA GLY A 113 9.88 0.30 14.28
C GLY A 113 8.71 0.25 15.26
N GLY A 114 7.57 -0.26 14.77
CA GLY A 114 6.32 -0.39 15.54
C GLY A 114 5.45 0.86 15.56
N GLY A 115 5.85 1.93 14.88
CA GLY A 115 5.02 3.11 14.62
C GLY A 115 4.21 3.61 15.81
N GLY A 116 2.93 3.85 15.60
CA GLY A 116 1.99 4.36 16.62
C GLY A 116 1.83 3.45 17.84
N TYR A 117 1.93 2.12 17.66
CA TYR A 117 1.88 1.17 18.76
C TYR A 117 3.00 1.40 19.78
N VAL A 118 4.24 1.53 19.31
CA VAL A 118 5.40 1.74 20.20
C VAL A 118 5.33 3.09 20.89
N VAL A 119 4.92 4.14 20.17
CA VAL A 119 4.72 5.48 20.73
C VAL A 119 3.68 5.45 21.84
N ALA A 120 2.49 4.88 21.56
CA ALA A 120 1.42 4.76 22.55
C ALA A 120 1.86 3.95 23.77
N SER A 121 2.55 2.81 23.56
CA SER A 121 3.04 1.96 24.64
C SER A 121 4.05 2.66 25.55
N LYS A 122 4.99 3.40 24.97
CA LYS A 122 6.08 4.04 25.71
C LYS A 122 5.68 5.36 26.36
N LEU A 123 4.84 6.16 25.70
CA LEU A 123 4.48 7.49 26.19
C LEU A 123 3.19 7.51 27.01
N LEU A 124 2.20 6.67 26.69
CA LEU A 124 0.90 6.64 27.35
C LEU A 124 0.72 5.40 28.24
N GLY A 125 1.53 4.36 28.00
CA GLY A 125 1.52 3.11 28.77
C GLY A 125 0.97 1.91 28.01
N PRO A 126 1.21 0.69 28.54
CA PRO A 126 0.92 -0.58 27.84
C PRO A 126 -0.53 -0.74 27.38
N LYS A 127 -1.51 -0.26 28.17
CA LYS A 127 -2.94 -0.35 27.83
C LYS A 127 -3.27 0.39 26.54
N TYR A 128 -2.74 1.61 26.37
CA TYR A 128 -2.95 2.40 25.16
C TYR A 128 -2.20 1.80 23.96
N GLY A 129 -1.04 1.18 24.21
CA GLY A 129 -0.33 0.41 23.20
C GLY A 129 -1.16 -0.76 22.67
N VAL A 130 -1.79 -1.54 23.56
CA VAL A 130 -2.65 -2.66 23.13
C VAL A 130 -3.82 -2.15 22.27
N VAL A 131 -4.48 -1.05 22.66
CA VAL A 131 -5.56 -0.46 21.87
C VAL A 131 -5.05 -0.04 20.48
N SER A 132 -3.92 0.69 20.41
CA SER A 132 -3.32 1.12 19.14
C SER A 132 -2.92 -0.07 18.26
N GLY A 133 -2.27 -1.09 18.83
CA GLY A 133 -1.87 -2.29 18.10
C GLY A 133 -3.05 -3.12 17.61
N SER A 134 -4.10 -3.25 18.43
CA SER A 134 -5.32 -3.96 18.02
C SER A 134 -6.05 -3.24 16.90
N ALA A 135 -6.15 -1.91 16.97
CA ALA A 135 -6.74 -1.10 15.90
C ALA A 135 -5.96 -1.28 14.58
N LEU A 136 -4.62 -1.26 14.63
CA LEU A 136 -3.77 -1.48 13.46
C LEU A 136 -3.97 -2.87 12.84
N LEU A 137 -4.08 -3.93 13.67
CA LEU A 137 -4.35 -5.28 13.17
C LEU A 137 -5.71 -5.38 12.48
N VAL A 138 -6.73 -4.75 13.05
CA VAL A 138 -8.08 -4.71 12.46
C VAL A 138 -8.05 -3.95 11.14
N ASP A 139 -7.37 -2.80 11.09
CA ASP A 139 -7.18 -2.01 9.87
C ASP A 139 -6.53 -2.84 8.76
N TYR A 140 -5.44 -3.54 9.04
CA TYR A 140 -4.78 -4.40 8.05
C TYR A 140 -5.67 -5.53 7.54
N VAL A 141 -6.46 -6.17 8.41
CA VAL A 141 -7.41 -7.22 7.99
C VAL A 141 -8.46 -6.66 7.04
N PHE A 142 -9.04 -5.50 7.37
CA PHE A 142 -10.02 -4.85 6.51
C PHE A 142 -9.40 -4.38 5.20
N THR A 143 -8.23 -3.75 5.23
CA THR A 143 -7.55 -3.24 4.03
C THR A 143 -7.21 -4.37 3.06
N ILE A 144 -6.67 -5.49 3.54
CA ILE A 144 -6.40 -6.68 2.71
C ILE A 144 -7.70 -7.20 2.10
N SER A 145 -8.75 -7.35 2.91
CA SER A 145 -10.03 -7.92 2.47
C SER A 145 -10.70 -7.04 1.41
N VAL A 146 -10.76 -5.73 1.64
CA VAL A 146 -11.36 -4.75 0.72
C VAL A 146 -10.55 -4.64 -0.57
N SER A 147 -9.22 -4.58 -0.47
CA SER A 147 -8.35 -4.45 -1.65
C SER A 147 -8.48 -5.67 -2.58
N ILE A 148 -8.48 -6.88 -2.04
CA ILE A 148 -8.62 -8.11 -2.85
C ILE A 148 -10.04 -8.24 -3.41
N ALA A 149 -11.07 -7.90 -2.62
CA ALA A 149 -12.45 -7.90 -3.10
C ALA A 149 -12.63 -6.89 -4.24
N SER A 150 -12.11 -5.67 -4.09
CA SER A 150 -12.16 -4.64 -5.12
C SER A 150 -11.41 -5.05 -6.39
N ALA A 151 -10.24 -5.67 -6.25
CA ALA A 151 -9.50 -6.21 -7.39
C ALA A 151 -10.29 -7.29 -8.13
N ALA A 152 -10.95 -8.19 -7.39
CA ALA A 152 -11.81 -9.21 -7.98
C ALA A 152 -13.03 -8.57 -8.68
N ASP A 153 -13.66 -7.54 -8.08
CA ASP A 153 -14.77 -6.82 -8.70
C ASP A 153 -14.36 -6.22 -10.04
N GLN A 154 -13.19 -5.58 -10.10
CA GLN A 154 -12.66 -5.02 -11.35
C GLN A 154 -12.40 -6.10 -12.41
N ILE A 155 -11.79 -7.22 -12.04
CA ILE A 155 -11.53 -8.32 -12.98
C ILE A 155 -12.85 -8.88 -13.50
N PHE A 156 -13.80 -9.16 -12.60
CA PHE A 156 -15.08 -9.77 -12.98
C PHE A 156 -16.02 -8.83 -13.73
N SER A 157 -15.81 -7.49 -13.65
CA SER A 157 -16.58 -6.53 -14.45
C SER A 157 -16.35 -6.69 -15.96
N PHE A 158 -15.21 -7.26 -16.37
CA PHE A 158 -14.90 -7.54 -17.78
C PHE A 158 -15.29 -8.95 -18.22
N LEU A 159 -15.74 -9.80 -17.29
CA LEU A 159 -16.06 -11.20 -17.58
C LEU A 159 -17.58 -11.42 -17.73
N PRO A 160 -17.99 -12.44 -18.50
CA PRO A 160 -19.41 -12.78 -18.61
C PRO A 160 -20.03 -13.11 -17.24
N PRO A 161 -21.30 -12.73 -16.99
CA PRO A 161 -21.97 -12.97 -15.70
C PRO A 161 -21.98 -14.43 -15.24
N GLN A 162 -21.88 -15.37 -16.17
CA GLN A 162 -21.87 -16.82 -15.90
C GLN A 162 -20.68 -17.26 -15.05
N VAL A 163 -19.57 -16.52 -15.04
CA VAL A 163 -18.37 -16.85 -14.24
C VAL A 163 -18.35 -16.17 -12.88
N ALA A 164 -19.35 -15.34 -12.56
CA ALA A 164 -19.39 -14.59 -11.29
C ALA A 164 -19.33 -15.50 -10.04
N HIS A 165 -19.84 -16.73 -10.13
CA HIS A 165 -19.79 -17.71 -9.02
C HIS A 165 -18.36 -18.13 -8.64
N PHE A 166 -17.36 -17.94 -9.53
CA PHE A 166 -15.95 -18.19 -9.19
C PHE A 166 -15.26 -17.06 -8.46
N LYS A 167 -15.91 -15.89 -8.31
CA LYS A 167 -15.30 -14.70 -7.71
C LYS A 167 -14.73 -14.97 -6.32
N LEU A 168 -15.52 -15.57 -5.43
CA LEU A 168 -15.06 -15.90 -4.08
C LEU A 168 -13.86 -16.85 -4.09
N PHE A 169 -13.86 -17.84 -4.98
CA PHE A 169 -12.73 -18.75 -5.14
C PHE A 169 -11.46 -18.01 -5.56
N ILE A 170 -11.54 -17.08 -6.52
CA ILE A 170 -10.40 -16.27 -6.98
C ILE A 170 -9.88 -15.35 -5.87
N VAL A 171 -10.79 -14.75 -5.08
CA VAL A 171 -10.42 -13.93 -3.91
C VAL A 171 -9.62 -14.77 -2.91
N ILE A 172 -10.13 -15.93 -2.52
CA ILE A 172 -9.44 -16.82 -1.56
C ILE A 172 -8.09 -17.29 -2.13
N LEU A 173 -8.05 -17.68 -3.40
CA LEU A 173 -6.80 -18.07 -4.06
C LEU A 173 -5.78 -16.93 -4.06
N GLY A 174 -6.22 -15.72 -4.34
CA GLY A 174 -5.37 -14.52 -4.28
C GLY A 174 -4.77 -14.31 -2.89
N ILE A 175 -5.57 -14.40 -1.83
CA ILE A 175 -5.10 -14.29 -0.45
C ILE A 175 -4.06 -15.36 -0.15
N VAL A 176 -4.32 -16.61 -0.51
CA VAL A 176 -3.39 -17.72 -0.27
C VAL A 176 -2.08 -17.51 -1.03
N VAL A 177 -2.13 -17.17 -2.31
CA VAL A 177 -0.92 -16.94 -3.13
C VAL A 177 -0.08 -15.79 -2.56
N LEU A 178 -0.70 -14.65 -2.23
CA LEU A 178 0.02 -13.51 -1.66
C LEU A 178 0.58 -13.82 -0.27
N SER A 179 -0.14 -14.57 0.56
CA SER A 179 0.35 -15.03 1.87
C SER A 179 1.58 -15.94 1.73
N LEU A 180 1.53 -16.92 0.83
CA LEU A 180 2.66 -17.80 0.55
C LEU A 180 3.87 -17.02 0.00
N LEU A 181 3.63 -16.02 -0.86
CA LEU A 181 4.68 -15.18 -1.38
C LEU A 181 5.36 -14.37 -0.27
N ASN A 182 4.58 -13.82 0.67
CA ASN A 182 5.11 -13.10 1.83
C ASN A 182 5.91 -13.98 2.79
N LEU A 183 5.53 -15.26 2.96
CA LEU A 183 6.28 -16.22 3.78
C LEU A 183 7.70 -16.50 3.25
N ARG A 184 7.96 -16.28 1.96
CA ARG A 184 9.31 -16.43 1.36
C ARG A 184 10.29 -15.36 1.82
N GLY A 185 9.78 -14.18 2.16
CA GLY A 185 10.54 -13.03 2.63
C GLY A 185 10.08 -11.72 2.00
N ALA A 186 10.17 -10.64 2.75
CA ALA A 186 9.69 -9.34 2.33
C ALA A 186 10.32 -8.86 1.00
N LYS A 187 11.64 -9.03 0.84
CA LYS A 187 12.32 -8.59 -0.37
C LYS A 187 11.91 -9.40 -1.60
N GLU A 188 11.76 -10.70 -1.46
CA GLU A 188 11.33 -11.60 -2.52
C GLU A 188 9.90 -11.27 -2.96
N SER A 189 9.00 -11.09 -2.01
CA SER A 189 7.61 -10.67 -2.25
C SER A 189 7.56 -9.33 -2.99
N VAL A 190 8.24 -8.31 -2.48
CA VAL A 190 8.30 -6.98 -3.10
C VAL A 190 8.88 -7.04 -4.51
N THR A 191 9.95 -7.80 -4.73
CA THR A 191 10.57 -7.92 -6.07
C THR A 191 9.64 -8.61 -7.07
N ALA A 192 8.90 -9.63 -6.64
CA ALA A 192 7.92 -10.32 -7.49
C ALA A 192 6.71 -9.43 -7.84
N LEU A 193 6.27 -8.57 -6.92
CA LEU A 193 5.13 -7.66 -7.13
C LEU A 193 5.52 -6.32 -7.78
N MET A 194 6.81 -6.00 -7.85
CA MET A 194 7.30 -4.74 -8.41
C MET A 194 6.80 -4.45 -9.85
N PRO A 195 6.73 -5.40 -10.79
CA PRO A 195 6.19 -5.12 -12.11
C PRO A 195 4.73 -4.64 -12.08
N VAL A 196 3.91 -5.23 -11.20
CA VAL A 196 2.50 -4.84 -11.03
C VAL A 196 2.41 -3.42 -10.46
N PHE A 197 3.23 -3.11 -9.45
CA PHE A 197 3.30 -1.77 -8.88
C PHE A 197 3.74 -0.72 -9.92
N LEU A 198 4.77 -1.02 -10.72
CA LEU A 198 5.24 -0.09 -11.76
C LEU A 198 4.18 0.09 -12.86
N LEU A 199 3.47 -0.97 -13.24
CA LEU A 199 2.36 -0.88 -14.17
C LEU A 199 1.26 0.05 -13.62
N PHE A 200 0.92 -0.08 -12.33
CA PHE A 200 -0.03 0.82 -11.65
C PHE A 200 0.43 2.28 -11.76
N ILE A 201 1.68 2.57 -11.40
CA ILE A 201 2.22 3.95 -11.48
C ILE A 201 2.15 4.50 -12.90
N VAL A 202 2.61 3.73 -13.89
CA VAL A 202 2.62 4.17 -15.30
C VAL A 202 1.20 4.43 -15.81
N THR A 203 0.27 3.52 -15.57
CA THR A 203 -1.12 3.68 -16.01
C THR A 203 -1.80 4.86 -15.35
N HIS A 204 -1.60 5.09 -14.05
CA HIS A 204 -2.18 6.24 -13.35
C HIS A 204 -1.51 7.56 -13.74
N CYS A 205 -0.20 7.57 -14.00
CA CYS A 205 0.46 8.75 -14.57
C CYS A 205 -0.12 9.10 -15.94
N ILE A 206 -0.30 8.13 -16.82
CA ILE A 206 -0.90 8.36 -18.15
C ILE A 206 -2.33 8.84 -18.01
N LEU A 207 -3.15 8.21 -17.15
CA LEU A 207 -4.53 8.59 -16.92
C LEU A 207 -4.63 10.01 -16.37
N ILE A 208 -3.88 10.35 -15.34
CA ILE A 208 -3.95 11.66 -14.68
C ILE A 208 -3.38 12.75 -15.60
N LEU A 209 -2.15 12.57 -16.10
CA LEU A 209 -1.52 13.60 -16.95
C LEU A 209 -2.24 13.73 -18.29
N GLY A 210 -2.62 12.62 -18.90
CA GLY A 210 -3.40 12.60 -20.13
C GLY A 210 -4.79 13.21 -19.90
N GLY A 211 -5.49 12.78 -18.86
CA GLY A 211 -6.80 13.32 -18.50
C GLY A 211 -6.79 14.83 -18.29
N ILE A 212 -5.82 15.35 -17.56
CA ILE A 212 -5.64 16.79 -17.35
C ILE A 212 -5.29 17.47 -18.67
N ALA A 213 -4.32 16.95 -19.44
CA ALA A 213 -3.86 17.58 -20.68
C ALA A 213 -4.97 17.69 -21.74
N PHE A 214 -5.75 16.62 -21.92
CA PHE A 214 -6.84 16.61 -22.92
C PHE A 214 -8.06 17.43 -22.51
N HIS A 215 -8.28 17.65 -21.21
CA HIS A 215 -9.45 18.37 -20.68
C HIS A 215 -9.11 19.69 -19.99
N MET A 216 -7.87 20.17 -20.12
CA MET A 216 -7.47 21.45 -19.48
C MET A 216 -8.29 22.65 -19.98
N PHE A 217 -8.85 22.58 -21.19
CA PHE A 217 -9.73 23.61 -21.74
C PHE A 217 -11.07 23.70 -21.01
N GLU A 218 -11.46 22.69 -20.26
CA GLU A 218 -12.64 22.67 -19.39
C GLU A 218 -12.41 23.38 -18.04
N ALA A 219 -11.17 23.74 -17.72
CA ALA A 219 -10.86 24.39 -16.44
C ALA A 219 -11.69 25.66 -16.17
N PRO A 220 -11.98 26.56 -17.15
CA PRO A 220 -12.86 27.72 -16.91
C PRO A 220 -14.28 27.30 -16.52
N ARG A 221 -14.83 26.24 -17.11
CA ARG A 221 -16.12 25.67 -16.73
C ARG A 221 -16.08 25.16 -15.30
N VAL A 222 -15.08 24.38 -14.95
CA VAL A 222 -14.91 23.85 -13.58
C VAL A 222 -14.85 24.96 -12.54
N VAL A 223 -14.08 26.04 -12.80
CA VAL A 223 -14.00 27.19 -11.90
C VAL A 223 -15.36 27.89 -11.76
N HIS A 224 -16.10 28.05 -12.87
CA HIS A 224 -17.44 28.62 -12.85
C HIS A 224 -18.39 27.76 -12.01
N ASP A 225 -18.42 26.45 -12.25
CA ASP A 225 -19.31 25.50 -11.58
C ASP A 225 -19.02 25.43 -10.08
N ILE A 226 -17.74 25.44 -9.69
CA ILE A 226 -17.33 25.51 -8.28
C ILE A 226 -17.85 26.79 -7.63
N LYS A 227 -17.64 27.97 -8.26
CA LYS A 227 -18.06 29.24 -7.70
C LYS A 227 -19.58 29.35 -7.59
N HIS A 228 -20.29 28.94 -8.63
CA HIS A 228 -21.76 28.96 -8.68
C HIS A 228 -22.34 27.94 -7.66
N GLY A 229 -21.85 26.71 -7.68
CA GLY A 229 -22.28 25.65 -6.76
C GLY A 229 -22.03 25.99 -5.29
N PHE A 230 -20.88 26.59 -4.99
CA PHE A 230 -20.57 27.04 -3.63
C PHE A 230 -21.52 28.13 -3.13
N ASN A 231 -21.82 29.14 -3.97
CA ASN A 231 -22.76 30.21 -3.59
C ASN A 231 -24.18 29.68 -3.41
N ASN A 232 -24.64 28.79 -4.30
CA ASN A 232 -25.97 28.17 -4.19
C ASN A 232 -26.05 27.25 -2.95
N GLY A 233 -25.01 26.44 -2.72
CA GLY A 233 -24.93 25.58 -1.54
C GLY A 233 -24.94 26.38 -0.24
N LEU A 234 -24.22 27.49 -0.21
CA LEU A 234 -24.22 28.39 0.94
C LEU A 234 -25.61 28.99 1.21
N GLY A 235 -26.32 29.39 0.14
CA GLY A 235 -27.70 29.89 0.24
C GLY A 235 -28.70 28.83 0.69
N MET A 236 -28.52 27.58 0.29
CA MET A 236 -29.46 26.48 0.56
C MET A 236 -29.22 25.81 1.91
N PHE A 237 -27.97 25.54 2.26
CA PHE A 237 -27.59 24.75 3.46
C PHE A 237 -26.94 25.58 4.56
N GLY A 238 -26.53 26.81 4.26
CA GLY A 238 -25.69 27.60 5.14
C GLY A 238 -24.28 27.01 5.34
N VAL A 239 -23.48 27.70 6.13
CA VAL A 239 -22.08 27.27 6.40
C VAL A 239 -22.05 25.92 7.14
N ALA A 240 -22.92 25.70 8.12
CA ALA A 240 -22.94 24.48 8.93
C ALA A 240 -23.33 23.26 8.08
N GLY A 241 -24.34 23.38 7.21
CA GLY A 241 -24.73 22.29 6.32
C GLY A 241 -23.65 21.95 5.28
N MET A 242 -23.02 22.96 4.68
CA MET A 242 -21.90 22.76 3.77
C MET A 242 -20.70 22.06 4.46
N LEU A 243 -20.38 22.48 5.69
CA LEU A 243 -19.33 21.84 6.46
C LEU A 243 -19.66 20.38 6.81
N ALA A 244 -20.92 20.09 7.14
CA ALA A 244 -21.36 18.72 7.41
C ALA A 244 -21.24 17.83 6.16
N LEU A 245 -21.63 18.32 4.99
CA LEU A 245 -21.46 17.63 3.71
C LEU A 245 -19.98 17.37 3.41
N PHE A 246 -19.14 18.38 3.59
CA PHE A 246 -17.70 18.27 3.40
C PHE A 246 -17.07 17.24 4.34
N ILE A 247 -17.37 17.31 5.66
CA ILE A 247 -16.84 16.36 6.65
C ILE A 247 -17.29 14.94 6.33
N ARG A 248 -18.56 14.75 5.95
CA ARG A 248 -19.09 13.45 5.53
C ARG A 248 -18.29 12.87 4.35
N ALA A 249 -18.06 13.67 3.33
CA ALA A 249 -17.29 13.25 2.15
C ALA A 249 -15.82 12.98 2.49
N TYR A 250 -15.21 13.86 3.28
CA TYR A 250 -13.84 13.71 3.74
C TYR A 250 -13.62 12.42 4.55
N THR A 251 -14.54 12.08 5.46
CA THR A 251 -14.45 10.85 6.26
C THR A 251 -14.68 9.60 5.42
N ARG A 252 -15.52 9.66 4.38
CA ARG A 252 -15.67 8.53 3.43
C ARG A 252 -14.40 8.28 2.63
N GLY A 253 -13.67 9.33 2.30
CA GLY A 253 -12.38 9.23 1.63
C GLY A 253 -11.19 8.88 2.53
N ALA A 254 -11.40 8.65 3.82
CA ALA A 254 -10.31 8.43 4.78
C ALA A 254 -9.43 7.20 4.45
N GLY A 255 -9.94 6.23 3.69
CA GLY A 255 -9.16 5.13 3.16
C GLY A 255 -7.92 5.57 2.38
N THR A 256 -7.92 6.77 1.78
CA THR A 256 -6.76 7.34 1.07
C THR A 256 -5.52 7.45 1.96
N TYR A 257 -5.67 7.51 3.27
CA TYR A 257 -4.56 7.72 4.22
C TYR A 257 -3.99 6.42 4.80
N THR A 258 -4.62 5.27 4.55
CA THR A 258 -4.14 3.97 5.02
C THR A 258 -2.81 3.61 4.38
N GLY A 259 -2.00 2.85 5.10
CA GLY A 259 -0.71 2.38 4.62
C GLY A 259 0.47 3.34 4.81
N ILE A 260 0.24 4.62 5.14
CA ILE A 260 1.34 5.57 5.40
C ILE A 260 2.17 5.12 6.62
N GLU A 261 1.53 4.57 7.64
CA GLU A 261 2.16 4.04 8.85
C GLU A 261 3.06 2.83 8.57
N ALA A 262 2.82 2.10 7.48
CA ALA A 262 3.59 0.90 7.13
C ALA A 262 5.10 1.17 7.05
N VAL A 263 5.51 2.36 6.60
CA VAL A 263 6.91 2.79 6.55
C VAL A 263 7.53 2.85 7.95
N SER A 264 6.82 3.40 8.93
CA SER A 264 7.27 3.47 10.33
C SER A 264 7.27 2.09 10.99
N ASN A 265 6.27 1.26 10.69
CA ASN A 265 6.19 -0.11 11.21
C ASN A 265 7.28 -1.00 10.62
N GLY A 266 7.59 -0.84 9.33
CA GLY A 266 8.51 -1.66 8.54
C GLY A 266 9.97 -1.21 8.55
N ILE A 267 10.39 -0.27 9.40
CA ILE A 267 11.76 0.27 9.39
C ILE A 267 12.83 -0.83 9.56
N GLN A 268 12.51 -1.94 10.24
CA GLN A 268 13.44 -3.02 10.51
C GLN A 268 13.90 -3.77 9.25
N ILE A 269 13.08 -3.80 8.21
CA ILE A 269 13.43 -4.45 6.93
C ILE A 269 14.15 -3.51 5.96
N MET A 270 14.39 -2.24 6.36
CA MET A 270 15.06 -1.25 5.52
C MET A 270 16.58 -1.33 5.65
N ARG A 271 17.26 -0.94 4.57
CA ARG A 271 18.73 -0.88 4.51
C ARG A 271 19.28 0.24 5.39
N GLU A 272 20.44 -0.03 5.98
CA GLU A 272 21.19 1.01 6.70
C GLU A 272 21.69 2.13 5.76
N PRO A 273 21.63 3.40 6.20
CA PRO A 273 21.07 3.88 7.48
C PRO A 273 19.53 3.88 7.47
N LYS A 274 18.91 3.09 8.37
CA LYS A 274 17.45 2.80 8.35
C LYS A 274 16.58 4.05 8.41
N VAL A 275 16.92 5.00 9.28
CA VAL A 275 16.16 6.24 9.47
C VAL A 275 16.14 7.06 8.18
N GLU A 276 17.29 7.22 7.53
CA GLU A 276 17.39 7.97 6.27
C GLU A 276 16.61 7.27 5.14
N THR A 277 16.76 5.95 5.04
CA THR A 277 16.05 5.13 4.05
C THR A 277 14.53 5.22 4.27
N ALA A 278 14.06 5.13 5.52
CA ALA A 278 12.65 5.26 5.86
C ALA A 278 12.09 6.66 5.56
N ARG A 279 12.85 7.72 5.86
CA ARG A 279 12.44 9.09 5.51
C ARG A 279 12.32 9.31 4.01
N LYS A 280 13.27 8.81 3.22
CA LYS A 280 13.18 8.86 1.75
C LYS A 280 11.96 8.10 1.24
N THR A 281 11.71 6.91 1.79
CA THR A 281 10.51 6.12 1.48
C THR A 281 9.22 6.89 1.81
N MET A 282 9.18 7.56 2.97
CA MET A 282 8.03 8.37 3.39
C MET A 282 7.76 9.55 2.44
N VAL A 283 8.81 10.20 1.95
CA VAL A 283 8.67 11.28 0.95
C VAL A 283 8.11 10.74 -0.37
N TYR A 284 8.63 9.60 -0.86
CA TYR A 284 8.10 8.97 -2.08
C TYR A 284 6.62 8.61 -1.91
N MET A 285 6.26 8.06 -0.75
CA MET A 285 4.88 7.72 -0.42
C MET A 285 3.98 8.97 -0.40
N ALA A 286 4.35 9.99 0.36
CA ALA A 286 3.56 11.21 0.49
C ALA A 286 3.29 11.88 -0.86
N ILE A 287 4.32 12.02 -1.69
CA ILE A 287 4.20 12.64 -3.02
C ILE A 287 3.30 11.78 -3.92
N SER A 288 3.56 10.47 -3.99
CA SER A 288 2.79 9.58 -4.86
C SER A 288 1.32 9.52 -4.47
N LEU A 289 1.01 9.44 -3.16
CA LEU A 289 -0.36 9.46 -2.65
C LEU A 289 -1.07 10.79 -2.99
N ALA A 290 -0.43 11.92 -2.69
CA ALA A 290 -1.02 13.23 -2.94
C ALA A 290 -1.26 13.49 -4.44
N VAL A 291 -0.32 13.08 -5.30
CA VAL A 291 -0.44 13.21 -6.76
C VAL A 291 -1.52 12.29 -7.31
N THR A 292 -1.58 11.02 -6.86
CA THR A 292 -2.59 10.07 -7.34
C THR A 292 -3.98 10.49 -6.89
N ALA A 293 -4.20 10.69 -5.60
CA ALA A 293 -5.51 11.06 -5.07
C ALA A 293 -5.99 12.43 -5.58
N GLY A 294 -5.10 13.42 -5.56
CA GLY A 294 -5.42 14.77 -6.05
C GLY A 294 -5.64 14.80 -7.56
N GLY A 295 -4.80 14.08 -8.31
CA GLY A 295 -4.94 13.98 -9.77
C GLY A 295 -6.25 13.32 -10.21
N ILE A 296 -6.68 12.25 -9.52
CA ILE A 296 -7.96 11.59 -9.78
C ILE A 296 -9.14 12.55 -9.53
N LEU A 297 -9.13 13.29 -8.40
CA LEU A 297 -10.18 14.27 -8.11
C LEU A 297 -10.23 15.41 -9.14
N ILE A 298 -9.07 15.87 -9.64
CA ILE A 298 -9.01 16.85 -10.73
C ILE A 298 -9.60 16.25 -12.00
N CYS A 299 -9.26 15.02 -12.34
CA CYS A 299 -9.85 14.35 -13.50
C CYS A 299 -11.38 14.25 -13.38
N TYR A 300 -11.91 13.86 -12.23
CA TYR A 300 -13.37 13.81 -12.02
C TYR A 300 -14.05 15.14 -12.29
N LEU A 301 -13.47 16.26 -11.86
CA LEU A 301 -14.00 17.59 -12.12
C LEU A 301 -13.89 17.99 -13.60
N LEU A 302 -12.75 17.72 -14.24
CA LEU A 302 -12.53 18.07 -15.64
C LEU A 302 -13.42 17.27 -16.58
N TYR A 303 -13.63 15.98 -16.31
CA TYR A 303 -14.52 15.11 -17.09
C TYR A 303 -16.00 15.28 -16.75
N ASN A 304 -16.33 16.14 -15.77
CA ASN A 304 -17.69 16.34 -15.27
C ASN A 304 -18.38 15.03 -14.89
N ILE A 305 -17.67 14.17 -14.15
CA ILE A 305 -18.21 12.88 -13.71
C ILE A 305 -19.31 13.13 -12.69
N VAL A 306 -20.48 12.58 -12.96
CA VAL A 306 -21.61 12.61 -12.03
C VAL A 306 -21.55 11.33 -11.20
N PRO A 307 -21.50 11.43 -9.84
CA PRO A 307 -21.53 10.26 -8.98
C PRO A 307 -22.84 9.49 -9.14
N GLU A 308 -22.77 8.24 -9.61
CA GLU A 308 -23.94 7.37 -9.64
C GLU A 308 -24.25 6.84 -8.23
N SER A 309 -25.52 6.87 -7.85
CA SER A 309 -26.00 6.18 -6.65
C SER A 309 -25.83 4.67 -6.81
N GLU A 310 -25.52 3.96 -5.74
CA GLU A 310 -25.08 2.54 -5.62
C GLU A 310 -25.91 1.45 -6.32
N ILE A 311 -26.65 1.75 -7.38
CA ILE A 311 -27.53 0.79 -8.07
C ILE A 311 -26.75 -0.38 -8.72
N GLY A 312 -25.41 -0.27 -8.87
CA GLY A 312 -24.61 -1.30 -9.53
C GLY A 312 -23.95 -2.36 -8.62
N ARG A 313 -23.79 -2.10 -7.32
CA ARG A 313 -23.09 -3.04 -6.41
C ARG A 313 -23.99 -3.98 -5.61
N ALA A 314 -25.30 -3.74 -5.58
CA ALA A 314 -26.26 -4.53 -4.80
C ALA A 314 -26.74 -5.81 -5.51
N HIS A 315 -26.26 -6.11 -6.70
CA HIS A 315 -26.70 -7.25 -7.51
C HIS A 315 -25.59 -8.23 -7.92
N VAL A 316 -24.48 -8.26 -7.15
CA VAL A 316 -23.49 -9.33 -7.37
C VAL A 316 -23.23 -10.08 -6.08
#